data_d51f01fb06c3a1f95befd931d224ed0c
#
_entry.id   d51f01fb06c3a1f95befd931d224ed0c
#
_cell.length_a   1.000
_cell.length_b   1.000
_cell.length_c   1.000
_cell.angle_alpha   90.00
_cell.angle_beta   90.00
_cell.angle_gamma   90.00
#
_symmetry.space_group_name_H-M   'P 1'
#
loop_
_entity.id
_entity.type
_entity.pdbx_description
1 polymer ?
#
loop_
_entity_poly.entity_id
_entity_poly.type
_entity_poly.pdbx_seq_one_letter_code
_entity_poly.pdbx_strand_id
1 'polypeptide(L)'
;MFKMKKKSHVSIEVNNYVLRVLVSNGPSLVQPQCYEIPLPQGIIQDTTITDELALSEFLKEHVSKLGGKKQNVRFFVPDTSVLLKTIEHPDDVSGKELAGYVQMEIGHSIHLPFQEPLIDVYDPVPEDGKAVIFAAPPEEVQKLIGILLDNRLKPQVADVRALANLRLLEYLDIVKSE
;
A
#
# COMPACT_ATOMS: atom_id res chain seq x y z
N MET A 1 -12.84 33.93 7.42
CA MET A 1 -12.95 32.83 6.46
C MET A 1 -11.67 31.98 6.60
N PHE A 2 -11.73 30.89 7.39
CA PHE A 2 -10.57 30.02 7.58
C PHE A 2 -10.35 29.22 6.28
N LYS A 3 -9.27 29.51 5.55
CA LYS A 3 -8.82 28.63 4.45
C LYS A 3 -8.31 27.35 5.07
N MET A 4 -9.08 26.28 5.01
CA MET A 4 -8.56 24.94 5.30
C MET A 4 -7.38 24.68 4.36
N LYS A 5 -6.18 24.53 4.93
CA LYS A 5 -5.00 24.09 4.16
C LYS A 5 -5.35 22.76 3.50
N LYS A 6 -5.37 22.73 2.17
CA LYS A 6 -5.48 21.48 1.42
C LYS A 6 -4.35 20.57 1.89
N LYS A 7 -4.70 19.42 2.47
CA LYS A 7 -3.68 18.42 2.88
C LYS A 7 -3.05 17.88 1.62
N SER A 8 -1.75 18.08 1.45
CA SER A 8 -0.99 17.41 0.41
C SER A 8 -0.84 15.94 0.77
N HIS A 9 -0.92 15.08 -0.22
CA HIS A 9 -0.67 13.65 -0.09
C HIS A 9 0.54 13.29 -0.93
N VAL A 10 1.37 12.42 -0.39
CA VAL A 10 2.52 11.85 -1.09
C VAL A 10 2.26 10.36 -1.26
N SER A 11 2.36 9.88 -2.49
CA SER A 11 2.36 8.44 -2.76
C SER A 11 3.78 8.02 -3.15
N ILE A 12 4.24 6.92 -2.60
CA ILE A 12 5.61 6.42 -2.76
C ILE A 12 5.55 4.98 -3.26
N GLU A 13 6.30 4.71 -4.30
CA GLU A 13 6.67 3.38 -4.73
C GLU A 13 8.19 3.26 -4.70
N VAL A 14 8.71 2.24 -4.05
CA VAL A 14 10.14 1.93 -4.05
C VAL A 14 10.34 0.49 -4.48
N ASN A 15 11.27 0.27 -5.40
CA ASN A 15 11.69 -1.06 -5.84
C ASN A 15 13.22 -1.13 -5.97
N ASN A 16 13.76 -2.22 -6.51
CA ASN A 16 15.21 -2.46 -6.60
C ASN A 16 15.99 -1.37 -7.34
N TYR A 17 15.33 -0.55 -8.18
CA TYR A 17 16.03 0.32 -9.13
C TYR A 17 15.58 1.77 -9.06
N VAL A 18 14.40 2.04 -8.50
CA VAL A 18 13.79 3.36 -8.59
C VAL A 18 12.86 3.65 -7.43
N LEU A 19 12.89 4.91 -7.01
CA LEU A 19 11.90 5.53 -6.15
C LEU A 19 10.98 6.40 -7.02
N ARG A 20 9.69 6.12 -7.01
CA ARG A 20 8.66 6.95 -7.62
C ARG A 20 7.88 7.69 -6.56
N VAL A 21 7.72 8.98 -6.75
CA VAL A 21 6.99 9.84 -5.81
C VAL A 21 5.95 10.65 -6.58
N LEU A 22 4.72 10.57 -6.12
CA LEU A 22 3.63 11.42 -6.58
C LEU A 22 3.24 12.37 -5.46
N VAL A 23 3.27 13.67 -5.73
CA VAL A 23 2.81 14.71 -4.81
C VAL A 23 1.54 15.33 -5.36
N SER A 24 0.44 15.23 -4.61
CA SER A 24 -0.83 15.87 -4.96
C SER A 24 -1.26 16.89 -3.91
N ASN A 25 -1.75 18.03 -4.37
CA ASN A 25 -2.26 19.10 -3.50
C ASN A 25 -3.79 19.03 -3.42
N GLY A 26 -4.30 18.15 -2.57
CA GLY A 26 -5.74 17.95 -2.37
C GLY A 26 -6.27 16.63 -2.93
N PRO A 27 -7.59 16.38 -2.89
CA PRO A 27 -8.18 15.10 -3.26
C PRO A 27 -8.25 14.86 -4.77
N SER A 28 -8.01 15.88 -5.58
CA SER A 28 -8.05 15.75 -7.04
C SER A 28 -6.65 15.59 -7.61
N LEU A 29 -6.52 14.77 -8.64
CA LEU A 29 -5.31 14.60 -9.43
C LEU A 29 -5.02 15.79 -10.35
N VAL A 30 -5.51 16.98 -10.00
CA VAL A 30 -5.23 18.18 -10.79
C VAL A 30 -3.77 18.57 -10.62
N GLN A 31 -3.01 18.42 -11.67
CA GLN A 31 -1.57 18.73 -11.76
C GLN A 31 -0.72 18.04 -10.68
N PRO A 32 -0.72 16.69 -10.59
CA PRO A 32 0.19 16.00 -9.71
C PRO A 32 1.63 16.22 -10.16
N GLN A 33 2.54 16.32 -9.22
CA GLN A 33 3.98 16.32 -9.50
C GLN A 33 4.49 14.88 -9.35
N CYS A 34 5.06 14.34 -10.42
CA CYS A 34 5.63 13.00 -10.45
C CYS A 34 7.14 13.10 -10.53
N TYR A 35 7.80 12.29 -9.71
CA TYR A 35 9.25 12.18 -9.67
C TYR A 35 9.65 10.72 -9.82
N GLU A 36 10.67 10.47 -10.60
CA GLU A 36 11.32 9.16 -10.72
C GLU A 36 12.79 9.35 -10.44
N ILE A 37 13.29 8.70 -9.40
CA ILE A 37 14.63 8.90 -8.85
C ILE A 37 15.32 7.54 -8.82
N PRO A 38 16.43 7.34 -9.56
CA PRO A 38 17.16 6.09 -9.55
C PRO A 38 17.62 5.73 -8.13
N LEU A 39 17.33 4.50 -7.69
CA LEU A 39 17.77 3.98 -6.40
C LEU A 39 19.16 3.36 -6.55
N PRO A 40 20.13 3.69 -5.70
CA PRO A 40 21.43 3.02 -5.70
C PRO A 40 21.30 1.50 -5.50
N GLN A 41 22.18 0.75 -6.17
CA GLN A 41 22.20 -0.70 -6.05
C GLN A 41 22.53 -1.12 -4.61
N GLY A 42 21.96 -2.22 -4.16
CA GLY A 42 22.25 -2.81 -2.86
C GLY A 42 21.36 -2.30 -1.72
N ILE A 43 20.50 -1.31 -1.95
CA ILE A 43 19.54 -0.83 -0.92
C ILE A 43 18.34 -1.77 -0.83
N ILE A 44 17.82 -2.20 -1.97
CA ILE A 44 16.73 -3.18 -2.07
C ILE A 44 17.15 -4.26 -3.06
N GLN A 45 17.00 -5.52 -2.67
CA GLN A 45 17.26 -6.70 -3.50
C GLN A 45 16.09 -7.67 -3.39
N ASP A 46 15.59 -8.15 -4.51
CA ASP A 46 14.47 -9.09 -4.57
C ASP A 46 13.29 -8.70 -3.67
N THR A 47 12.96 -7.37 -3.71
CA THR A 47 11.91 -6.73 -2.91
C THR A 47 12.16 -6.67 -1.39
N THR A 48 13.30 -7.15 -0.92
CA THR A 48 13.72 -7.06 0.48
C THR A 48 14.61 -5.83 0.70
N ILE A 49 14.35 -5.08 1.76
CA ILE A 49 15.19 -3.95 2.18
C ILE A 49 16.46 -4.53 2.84
N THR A 50 17.59 -4.40 2.14
CA THR A 50 18.88 -4.96 2.58
C THR A 50 19.73 -3.93 3.33
N ASP A 51 19.52 -2.64 3.07
CA ASP A 51 20.18 -1.54 3.79
C ASP A 51 19.14 -0.47 4.20
N GLU A 52 18.64 -0.62 5.43
CA GLU A 52 17.63 0.29 5.99
C GLU A 52 18.16 1.71 6.18
N LEU A 53 19.45 1.84 6.57
CA LEU A 53 20.05 3.15 6.80
C LEU A 53 20.19 3.91 5.49
N ALA A 54 20.73 3.26 4.45
CA ALA A 54 20.87 3.87 3.14
C ALA A 54 19.50 4.26 2.54
N LEU A 55 18.45 3.41 2.70
CA LEU A 55 17.11 3.74 2.28
C LEU A 55 16.55 4.96 3.05
N SER A 56 16.80 5.01 4.36
CA SER A 56 16.35 6.13 5.19
C SER A 56 17.00 7.46 4.77
N GLU A 57 18.30 7.46 4.55
CA GLU A 57 19.03 8.64 4.07
C GLU A 57 18.55 9.08 2.67
N PHE A 58 18.33 8.12 1.78
CA PHE A 58 17.82 8.38 0.45
C PHE A 58 16.42 9.01 0.48
N LEU A 59 15.49 8.47 1.27
CA LEU A 59 14.16 9.04 1.46
C LEU A 59 14.23 10.45 2.10
N LYS A 60 15.12 10.66 3.05
CA LYS A 60 15.33 11.96 3.68
C LYS A 60 15.78 13.00 2.67
N GLU A 61 16.68 12.62 1.79
CA GLU A 61 17.20 13.51 0.76
C GLU A 61 16.15 13.90 -0.28
N HIS A 62 15.40 12.92 -0.77
CA HIS A 62 14.55 13.09 -1.93
C HIS A 62 13.07 13.34 -1.59
N VAL A 63 12.50 12.66 -0.59
CA VAL A 63 11.07 12.72 -0.29
C VAL A 63 10.72 13.77 0.76
N SER A 64 11.52 13.87 1.81
CA SER A 64 11.23 14.79 2.93
C SER A 64 11.22 16.26 2.51
N LYS A 65 11.85 16.59 1.39
CA LYS A 65 11.88 17.94 0.84
C LYS A 65 10.68 18.28 -0.06
N LEU A 66 10.04 17.27 -0.65
CA LEU A 66 9.03 17.47 -1.69
C LEU A 66 7.69 18.00 -1.17
N GLY A 67 7.40 17.84 0.07
CA GLY A 67 6.09 18.21 0.56
C GLY A 67 6.02 18.79 1.96
N GLY A 68 7.12 19.13 2.58
CA GLY A 68 7.16 19.77 3.90
C GLY A 68 7.08 18.80 5.08
N LYS A 69 7.05 19.36 6.29
CA LYS A 69 7.09 18.57 7.54
C LYS A 69 5.77 17.82 7.79
N LYS A 70 5.83 16.56 8.21
CA LYS A 70 4.71 15.72 8.68
C LYS A 70 3.67 15.39 7.59
N GLN A 71 4.14 14.90 6.43
CA GLN A 71 3.25 14.51 5.35
C GLN A 71 2.60 13.16 5.57
N ASN A 72 1.33 13.09 5.16
CA ASN A 72 0.65 11.82 5.01
C ASN A 72 1.19 11.11 3.76
N VAL A 73 1.61 9.87 3.93
CA VAL A 73 2.19 9.04 2.88
C VAL A 73 1.32 7.82 2.64
N ARG A 74 1.08 7.53 1.37
CA ARG A 74 0.63 6.24 0.89
C ARG A 74 1.81 5.55 0.24
N PHE A 75 1.96 4.27 0.43
CA PHE A 75 3.06 3.52 -0.17
C PHE A 75 2.58 2.18 -0.70
N PHE A 76 3.31 1.64 -1.66
CA PHE A 76 3.02 0.33 -2.20
C PHE A 76 3.83 -0.75 -1.48
N VAL A 77 3.14 -1.83 -1.12
CA VAL A 77 3.79 -3.10 -0.79
C VAL A 77 4.24 -3.73 -2.11
N PRO A 78 5.45 -4.31 -2.19
CA PRO A 78 5.90 -4.99 -3.40
C PRO A 78 4.93 -6.11 -3.81
N ASP A 79 4.47 -6.09 -5.05
CA ASP A 79 3.47 -7.06 -5.55
C ASP A 79 3.93 -8.53 -5.38
N THR A 80 5.24 -8.77 -5.50
CA THR A 80 5.85 -10.08 -5.33
C THR A 80 5.80 -10.59 -3.88
N SER A 81 5.58 -9.71 -2.92
CA SER A 81 5.43 -10.05 -1.50
C SER A 81 3.97 -10.27 -1.10
N VAL A 82 3.03 -10.01 -2.00
CA VAL A 82 1.59 -10.12 -1.70
C VAL A 82 1.04 -11.41 -2.28
N LEU A 83 0.47 -12.24 -1.43
CA LEU A 83 -0.31 -13.42 -1.82
C LEU A 83 -1.77 -13.04 -1.97
N LEU A 84 -2.35 -13.41 -3.11
CA LEU A 84 -3.80 -13.32 -3.34
C LEU A 84 -4.40 -14.73 -3.20
N LYS A 85 -5.46 -14.86 -2.42
CA LYS A 85 -6.18 -16.12 -2.26
C LYS A 85 -7.67 -15.88 -2.26
N THR A 86 -8.38 -16.57 -3.16
CA THR A 86 -9.85 -16.61 -3.11
C THR A 86 -10.29 -17.61 -2.04
N ILE A 87 -11.26 -17.22 -1.23
CA ILE A 87 -11.89 -18.03 -0.20
C ILE A 87 -13.38 -18.07 -0.41
N GLU A 88 -14.02 -19.11 0.14
CA GLU A 88 -15.47 -19.16 0.32
C GLU A 88 -15.80 -18.76 1.77
N HIS A 89 -16.92 -18.06 1.96
CA HIS A 89 -17.40 -17.68 3.28
C HIS A 89 -18.92 -17.97 3.39
N PRO A 90 -19.46 -18.10 4.60
CA PRO A 90 -20.89 -18.28 4.80
C PRO A 90 -21.70 -17.07 4.29
N ASP A 91 -22.89 -17.33 3.77
CA ASP A 91 -23.79 -16.31 3.18
C ASP A 91 -24.23 -15.22 4.18
N ASP A 92 -24.21 -15.54 5.47
CA ASP A 92 -24.55 -14.62 6.56
C ASP A 92 -23.37 -13.73 7.01
N VAL A 93 -22.16 -13.95 6.45
CA VAL A 93 -20.96 -13.18 6.77
C VAL A 93 -20.62 -12.25 5.61
N SER A 94 -20.73 -10.95 5.81
CA SER A 94 -20.44 -9.98 4.76
C SER A 94 -19.87 -8.66 5.31
N GLY A 95 -19.36 -7.82 4.42
CA GLY A 95 -18.91 -6.47 4.76
C GLY A 95 -17.87 -6.44 5.89
N LYS A 96 -18.18 -5.74 6.98
CA LYS A 96 -17.24 -5.57 8.11
C LYS A 96 -16.99 -6.84 8.91
N GLU A 97 -17.91 -7.79 8.90
CA GLU A 97 -17.80 -9.05 9.64
C GLU A 97 -16.87 -10.03 8.94
N LEU A 98 -16.76 -9.91 7.60
CA LEU A 98 -15.93 -10.77 6.78
C LEU A 98 -14.44 -10.71 7.18
N ALA A 99 -13.91 -9.53 7.45
CA ALA A 99 -12.53 -9.39 7.91
C ALA A 99 -12.28 -10.10 9.25
N GLY A 100 -13.25 -10.03 10.17
CA GLY A 100 -13.19 -10.74 11.45
C GLY A 100 -13.27 -12.26 11.27
N TYR A 101 -14.16 -12.73 10.39
CA TYR A 101 -14.26 -14.14 10.03
C TYR A 101 -12.95 -14.68 9.47
N VAL A 102 -12.38 -14.00 8.46
CA VAL A 102 -11.10 -14.37 7.86
C VAL A 102 -9.98 -14.45 8.90
N GLN A 103 -9.92 -13.47 9.81
CA GLN A 103 -8.92 -13.45 10.89
C GLN A 103 -9.02 -14.68 11.79
N MET A 104 -10.22 -15.16 12.12
CA MET A 104 -10.44 -16.35 12.94
C MET A 104 -10.10 -17.64 12.18
N GLU A 105 -10.33 -17.66 10.87
CA GLU A 105 -10.12 -18.85 10.05
C GLU A 105 -8.65 -19.05 9.62
N ILE A 106 -7.79 -18.02 9.76
CA ILE A 106 -6.37 -18.15 9.49
C ILE A 106 -5.73 -19.16 10.47
N GLY A 107 -5.05 -20.15 9.89
CA GLY A 107 -4.45 -21.26 10.64
C GLY A 107 -5.40 -22.43 10.89
N HIS A 108 -6.69 -22.26 10.65
CA HIS A 108 -7.70 -23.34 10.71
C HIS A 108 -8.08 -23.81 9.30
N SER A 109 -8.98 -23.10 8.63
CA SER A 109 -9.42 -23.42 7.26
C SER A 109 -8.61 -22.64 6.21
N ILE A 110 -8.10 -21.48 6.57
CA ILE A 110 -7.32 -20.60 5.69
C ILE A 110 -5.85 -20.71 6.04
N HIS A 111 -5.09 -21.40 5.17
CA HIS A 111 -3.65 -21.55 5.33
C HIS A 111 -2.92 -20.53 4.46
N LEU A 112 -2.07 -19.70 5.10
CA LEU A 112 -1.20 -18.73 4.48
C LEU A 112 0.26 -19.06 4.79
N PRO A 113 1.22 -18.76 3.89
CA PRO A 113 2.64 -19.11 4.09
C PRO A 113 3.37 -18.15 5.03
N PHE A 114 2.66 -17.27 5.73
CA PHE A 114 3.22 -16.26 6.62
C PHE A 114 2.78 -16.51 8.05
N GLN A 115 3.66 -16.22 9.00
CA GLN A 115 3.29 -16.10 10.41
C GLN A 115 2.72 -14.69 10.64
N GLU A 116 1.56 -14.59 11.29
CA GLU A 116 0.89 -13.33 11.61
C GLU A 116 0.81 -12.35 10.42
N PRO A 117 0.26 -12.78 9.25
CA PRO A 117 0.26 -11.96 8.05
C PRO A 117 -0.54 -10.67 8.23
N LEU A 118 -0.09 -9.61 7.56
CA LEU A 118 -0.96 -8.47 7.31
C LEU A 118 -1.99 -8.88 6.26
N ILE A 119 -3.27 -8.72 6.57
CA ILE A 119 -4.35 -9.10 5.66
C ILE A 119 -5.26 -7.92 5.35
N ASP A 120 -5.77 -7.93 4.14
CA ASP A 120 -6.96 -7.17 3.73
C ASP A 120 -7.89 -8.09 2.95
N VAL A 121 -9.19 -7.82 3.00
CA VAL A 121 -10.21 -8.66 2.39
C VAL A 121 -11.06 -7.82 1.45
N TYR A 122 -11.19 -8.29 0.23
CA TYR A 122 -12.03 -7.67 -0.79
C TYR A 122 -13.11 -8.63 -1.22
N ASP A 123 -14.34 -8.17 -1.12
CA ASP A 123 -15.55 -8.89 -1.50
C ASP A 123 -16.17 -8.16 -2.69
N PRO A 124 -15.90 -8.63 -3.92
CA PRO A 124 -16.37 -7.95 -5.13
C PRO A 124 -17.85 -8.15 -5.39
N VAL A 125 -18.41 -9.31 -5.00
CA VAL A 125 -19.81 -9.70 -5.24
C VAL A 125 -20.33 -10.43 -4.00
N PRO A 126 -20.86 -9.69 -3.02
CA PRO A 126 -21.24 -10.26 -1.72
C PRO A 126 -22.20 -11.46 -1.78
N GLU A 127 -22.99 -11.57 -2.85
CA GLU A 127 -23.99 -12.61 -3.02
C GLU A 127 -23.42 -13.94 -3.54
N ASP A 128 -22.15 -13.99 -3.98
CA ASP A 128 -21.54 -15.23 -4.50
C ASP A 128 -20.82 -16.06 -3.43
N GLY A 129 -20.75 -15.55 -2.19
CA GLY A 129 -20.11 -16.22 -1.07
C GLY A 129 -18.58 -16.36 -1.23
N LYS A 130 -17.96 -15.50 -2.05
CA LYS A 130 -16.52 -15.53 -2.34
C LYS A 130 -15.85 -14.20 -2.08
N ALA A 131 -14.71 -14.26 -1.44
CA ALA A 131 -13.87 -13.09 -1.21
C ALA A 131 -12.41 -13.34 -1.60
N VAL A 132 -11.68 -12.26 -1.82
CA VAL A 132 -10.25 -12.29 -2.11
C VAL A 132 -9.49 -11.76 -0.90
N ILE A 133 -8.58 -12.56 -0.38
CA ILE A 133 -7.64 -12.16 0.66
C ILE A 133 -6.36 -11.66 -0.01
N PHE A 134 -5.90 -10.50 0.41
CA PHE A 134 -4.55 -9.99 0.18
C PHE A 134 -3.76 -10.21 1.45
N ALA A 135 -2.68 -10.99 1.38
CA ALA A 135 -1.84 -11.29 2.52
C ALA A 135 -0.39 -10.92 2.22
N ALA A 136 0.27 -10.25 3.16
CA ALA A 136 1.66 -9.86 3.04
C ALA A 136 2.45 -10.21 4.32
N PRO A 137 3.74 -10.51 4.20
CA PRO A 137 4.60 -10.69 5.37
C PRO A 137 4.73 -9.35 6.12
N PRO A 138 4.58 -9.35 7.46
CA PRO A 138 4.61 -8.10 8.23
C PRO A 138 5.98 -7.43 8.25
N GLU A 139 7.07 -8.21 8.18
CA GLU A 139 8.43 -7.73 8.44
C GLU A 139 8.85 -6.61 7.49
N GLU A 140 8.71 -6.82 6.18
CA GLU A 140 9.14 -5.82 5.18
C GLU A 140 8.25 -4.57 5.18
N VAL A 141 6.97 -4.76 5.42
CA VAL A 141 6.01 -3.64 5.55
C VAL A 141 6.33 -2.81 6.80
N GLN A 142 6.61 -3.47 7.93
CA GLN A 142 6.96 -2.80 9.19
C GLN A 142 8.30 -2.07 9.10
N LYS A 143 9.31 -2.65 8.44
CA LYS A 143 10.58 -1.97 8.16
C LYS A 143 10.35 -0.68 7.38
N LEU A 144 9.61 -0.73 6.28
CA LEU A 144 9.33 0.46 5.49
C LEU A 144 8.54 1.51 6.29
N ILE A 145 7.55 1.09 7.09
CA ILE A 145 6.82 1.98 8.01
C ILE A 145 7.77 2.66 8.99
N GLY A 146 8.69 1.91 9.61
CA GLY A 146 9.70 2.44 10.53
C GLY A 146 10.56 3.51 9.86
N ILE A 147 11.10 3.21 8.69
CA ILE A 147 11.93 4.14 7.91
C ILE A 147 11.15 5.43 7.55
N LEU A 148 9.88 5.30 7.14
CA LEU A 148 9.03 6.46 6.85
C LEU A 148 8.80 7.33 8.09
N LEU A 149 8.55 6.72 9.25
CA LEU A 149 8.33 7.43 10.52
C LEU A 149 9.60 8.16 10.98
N ASP A 150 10.76 7.54 10.88
CA ASP A 150 12.06 8.13 11.21
C ASP A 150 12.35 9.37 10.34
N ASN A 151 11.88 9.36 9.11
CA ASN A 151 11.93 10.49 8.20
C ASN A 151 10.80 11.52 8.39
N ARG A 152 10.03 11.43 9.49
CA ARG A 152 8.90 12.32 9.82
C ARG A 152 7.77 12.28 8.79
N LEU A 153 7.70 11.24 8.01
CA LEU A 153 6.59 10.93 7.13
C LEU A 153 5.54 10.14 7.93
N LYS A 154 4.28 10.32 7.59
CA LYS A 154 3.16 9.65 8.30
C LYS A 154 2.54 8.62 7.36
N PRO A 155 2.94 7.35 7.42
CA PRO A 155 2.30 6.31 6.64
C PRO A 155 0.82 6.21 7.05
N GLN A 156 -0.08 6.23 6.07
CA GLN A 156 -1.52 6.18 6.26
C GLN A 156 -2.13 4.94 5.61
N VAL A 157 -1.57 4.54 4.49
CA VAL A 157 -2.08 3.43 3.68
C VAL A 157 -0.90 2.69 3.09
N ALA A 158 -0.88 1.38 3.29
CA ALA A 158 -0.14 0.44 2.49
C ALA A 158 -1.08 -0.10 1.41
N ASP A 159 -0.70 -0.06 0.16
CA ASP A 159 -1.55 -0.41 -0.98
C ASP A 159 -0.86 -1.43 -1.87
N VAL A 160 -1.63 -2.09 -2.71
CA VAL A 160 -1.15 -3.02 -3.74
C VAL A 160 -1.28 -2.35 -5.09
N ARG A 161 -0.20 -2.35 -5.89
CA ARG A 161 -0.17 -1.67 -7.19
C ARG A 161 -1.26 -2.16 -8.15
N ALA A 162 -1.53 -3.46 -8.15
CA ALA A 162 -2.59 -4.04 -8.99
C ALA A 162 -3.96 -3.41 -8.69
N LEU A 163 -4.32 -3.27 -7.40
CA LEU A 163 -5.57 -2.63 -6.98
C LEU A 163 -5.59 -1.13 -7.26
N ALA A 164 -4.47 -0.45 -7.09
CA ALA A 164 -4.37 0.97 -7.40
C ALA A 164 -4.56 1.23 -8.91
N ASN A 165 -3.99 0.36 -9.76
CA ASN A 165 -4.19 0.42 -11.20
C ASN A 165 -5.65 0.13 -11.58
N LEU A 166 -6.29 -0.86 -10.97
CA LEU A 166 -7.70 -1.15 -11.21
C LEU A 166 -8.57 0.08 -10.89
N ARG A 167 -8.41 0.68 -9.72
CA ARG A 167 -9.13 1.90 -9.34
C ARG A 167 -8.86 3.08 -10.28
N LEU A 168 -7.65 3.17 -10.85
CA LEU A 168 -7.34 4.18 -11.86
C LEU A 168 -8.08 3.91 -13.17
N LEU A 169 -8.13 2.66 -13.62
CA LEU A 169 -8.83 2.28 -14.84
C LEU A 169 -10.35 2.50 -14.71
N GLU A 170 -10.92 2.22 -13.54
CA GLU A 170 -12.31 2.53 -13.20
C GLU A 170 -12.57 4.05 -13.20
N TYR A 171 -11.68 4.83 -12.58
CA TYR A 171 -11.77 6.28 -12.57
C TYR A 171 -11.71 6.90 -13.97
N LEU A 172 -10.98 6.27 -14.89
CA LEU A 172 -10.85 6.69 -16.29
C LEU A 172 -11.96 6.12 -17.20
N ASP A 173 -12.96 5.43 -16.65
CA ASP A 173 -14.02 4.73 -17.38
C ASP A 173 -13.51 3.73 -18.43
N ILE A 174 -12.29 3.20 -18.26
CA ILE A 174 -11.69 2.20 -19.15
C ILE A 174 -12.21 0.80 -18.82
N VAL A 175 -12.40 0.51 -17.54
CA VAL A 175 -13.02 -0.72 -17.03
C VAL A 175 -14.22 -0.31 -16.18
N LYS A 176 -15.34 -0.98 -16.38
CA LYS A 176 -16.51 -0.83 -15.50
C LYS A 176 -16.46 -1.98 -14.49
N SER A 177 -16.57 -1.67 -13.21
CA SER A 177 -17.01 -2.64 -12.20
C SER A 177 -18.45 -3.03 -12.54
N GLU A 178 -18.67 -4.27 -12.92
CA GLU A 178 -20.03 -4.83 -13.04
C GLU A 178 -20.68 -4.97 -11.67
#